data_09e40c300ccf8f8debb9bfe89338d20f
#
_entry.id   09e40c300ccf8f8debb9bfe89338d20f
#
_cell.length_a   1.000
_cell.length_b   1.000
_cell.length_c   1.000
_cell.angle_alpha   90.00
_cell.angle_beta   90.00
_cell.angle_gamma   90.00
#
_symmetry.space_group_name_H-M   'P 1'
#
loop_
_entity.id
_entity.type
_entity.pdbx_description
1 polymer ?
#
loop_
_entity_poly.entity_id
_entity_poly.type
_entity_poly.pdbx_seq_one_letter_code
_entity_poly.pdbx_strand_id
1 'polypeptide(L)'
;MIYLIGSEKGGTGKTTLATHLAAMRALAGKEVLLVDTDKQASASAWATARSLRRAQTGQRGDITCVMKRGLVGYDIARLAEKFDTVIVDAGGQDSVELRQAMAVCDYLLIPVRPSQWDVWSLNNMAALVDEVASKMGEKINAHVVLNACSTNRSVKEADEVRSLIVTEYAAQFDVLRCQVCDRIAVRRAARDGLCVSELDKSSADSKAQDEFEQIYKEVFDEHWSATHR
;
A
#
# COMPACT_ATOMS: atom_id res chain seq x y z
N MET A 1 12.30 3.88 -7.22
CA MET A 1 11.83 2.54 -6.77
C MET A 1 10.33 2.41 -6.96
N ILE A 2 9.87 1.21 -7.31
CA ILE A 2 8.46 0.88 -7.62
C ILE A 2 7.91 -0.02 -6.51
N TYR A 3 6.92 0.48 -5.79
CA TYR A 3 6.20 -0.24 -4.72
C TYR A 3 4.81 -0.60 -5.22
N LEU A 4 4.55 -1.89 -5.36
CA LEU A 4 3.24 -2.41 -5.75
C LEU A 4 2.43 -2.77 -4.51
N ILE A 5 1.25 -2.19 -4.35
CA ILE A 5 0.28 -2.59 -3.32
C ILE A 5 -0.76 -3.47 -4.03
N GLY A 6 -0.65 -4.78 -3.86
CA GLY A 6 -1.41 -5.76 -4.64
C GLY A 6 -1.97 -6.89 -3.80
N SER A 7 -3.15 -7.37 -4.15
CA SER A 7 -3.73 -8.63 -3.68
C SER A 7 -4.90 -9.02 -4.57
N GLU A 8 -5.18 -10.31 -4.73
CA GLU A 8 -6.32 -10.77 -5.52
C GLU A 8 -7.67 -10.47 -4.84
N LYS A 9 -7.69 -10.36 -3.53
CA LYS A 9 -8.92 -10.14 -2.78
C LYS A 9 -9.29 -8.65 -2.73
N GLY A 10 -10.58 -8.35 -3.00
CA GLY A 10 -11.15 -7.02 -2.80
C GLY A 10 -11.31 -6.68 -1.32
N GLY A 11 -11.23 -5.38 -0.98
CA GLY A 11 -11.52 -4.89 0.37
C GLY A 11 -10.44 -5.15 1.43
N THR A 12 -9.23 -5.57 1.05
CA THR A 12 -8.11 -5.79 1.97
C THR A 12 -7.41 -4.50 2.41
N GLY A 13 -7.70 -3.36 1.74
CA GLY A 13 -7.16 -2.03 2.07
C GLY A 13 -5.97 -1.61 1.21
N LYS A 14 -5.81 -2.17 0.01
CA LYS A 14 -4.76 -1.77 -0.96
C LYS A 14 -4.71 -0.27 -1.16
N THR A 15 -5.80 0.33 -1.62
CA THR A 15 -5.90 1.77 -1.87
C THR A 15 -5.62 2.59 -0.61
N THR A 16 -6.06 2.14 0.56
CA THR A 16 -5.79 2.82 1.82
C THR A 16 -4.29 2.88 2.11
N LEU A 17 -3.58 1.76 1.98
CA LEU A 17 -2.13 1.72 2.17
C LEU A 17 -1.40 2.52 1.09
N ALA A 18 -1.76 2.34 -0.18
CA ALA A 18 -1.14 3.06 -1.30
C ALA A 18 -1.22 4.58 -1.12
N THR A 19 -2.41 5.09 -0.80
CA THR A 19 -2.64 6.54 -0.65
C THR A 19 -1.95 7.12 0.59
N HIS A 20 -1.96 6.40 1.72
CA HIS A 20 -1.26 6.83 2.94
C HIS A 20 0.26 6.86 2.74
N LEU A 21 0.84 5.79 2.19
CA LEU A 21 2.27 5.73 1.92
C LEU A 21 2.70 6.77 0.90
N ALA A 22 1.91 7.01 -0.16
CA ALA A 22 2.16 8.06 -1.14
C ALA A 22 2.17 9.45 -0.48
N ALA A 23 1.17 9.75 0.36
CA ALA A 23 1.11 11.02 1.06
C ALA A 23 2.29 11.21 2.02
N MET A 24 2.66 10.19 2.78
CA MET A 24 3.79 10.25 3.71
C MET A 24 5.12 10.46 2.98
N ARG A 25 5.33 9.80 1.82
CA ARG A 25 6.52 10.04 0.98
C ARG A 25 6.57 11.47 0.44
N ALA A 26 5.44 11.99 -0.04
CA ALA A 26 5.35 13.36 -0.53
C ALA A 26 5.58 14.40 0.58
N LEU A 27 5.08 14.16 1.80
CA LEU A 27 5.33 14.99 2.98
C LEU A 27 6.79 14.93 3.44
N ALA A 28 7.48 13.81 3.21
CA ALA A 28 8.91 13.66 3.44
C ALA A 28 9.77 14.32 2.32
N GLY A 29 9.16 15.07 1.40
CA GLY A 29 9.85 15.85 0.36
C GLY A 29 10.27 15.05 -0.87
N LYS A 30 9.72 13.85 -1.08
CA LYS A 30 10.00 13.02 -2.26
C LYS A 30 9.03 13.35 -3.41
N GLU A 31 9.50 13.24 -4.64
CA GLU A 31 8.63 13.27 -5.82
C GLU A 31 7.94 11.92 -5.98
N VAL A 32 6.60 11.92 -5.87
CA VAL A 32 5.79 10.70 -5.81
C VAL A 32 4.85 10.60 -7.00
N LEU A 33 4.88 9.42 -7.65
CA LEU A 33 3.89 9.00 -8.62
C LEU A 33 3.00 7.92 -8.01
N LEU A 34 1.69 8.16 -8.00
CA LEU A 34 0.66 7.16 -7.67
C LEU A 34 0.04 6.65 -8.97
N VAL A 35 0.17 5.36 -9.23
CA VAL A 35 -0.41 4.71 -10.42
C VAL A 35 -1.64 3.90 -9.99
N ASP A 36 -2.81 4.32 -10.43
CA ASP A 36 -4.07 3.64 -10.16
C ASP A 36 -4.38 2.66 -11.30
N THR A 37 -4.34 1.36 -11.00
CA THR A 37 -4.69 0.31 -11.97
C THR A 37 -6.01 -0.40 -11.61
N ASP A 38 -6.77 0.08 -10.61
CA ASP A 38 -8.08 -0.47 -10.28
C ASP A 38 -9.19 0.18 -11.12
N LYS A 39 -10.10 -0.63 -11.65
CA LYS A 39 -11.28 -0.15 -12.41
C LYS A 39 -12.17 0.78 -11.59
N GLN A 40 -12.16 0.67 -10.26
CA GLN A 40 -12.91 1.55 -9.36
C GLN A 40 -12.30 2.95 -9.25
N ALA A 41 -11.04 3.13 -9.68
CA ALA A 41 -10.33 4.42 -9.67
C ALA A 41 -10.34 5.14 -8.29
N SER A 42 -10.28 4.37 -7.21
CA SER A 42 -10.38 4.90 -5.85
C SER A 42 -9.16 5.73 -5.46
N ALA A 43 -7.96 5.33 -5.87
CA ALA A 43 -6.74 6.09 -5.63
C ALA A 43 -6.75 7.42 -6.40
N SER A 44 -7.27 7.41 -7.64
CA SER A 44 -7.43 8.62 -8.46
C SER A 44 -8.45 9.59 -7.88
N ALA A 45 -9.57 9.09 -7.34
CA ALA A 45 -10.56 9.92 -6.66
C ALA A 45 -9.97 10.57 -5.40
N TRP A 46 -9.22 9.79 -4.60
CA TRP A 46 -8.51 10.31 -3.43
C TRP A 46 -7.48 11.38 -3.81
N ALA A 47 -6.69 11.16 -4.86
CA ALA A 47 -5.68 12.12 -5.34
C ALA A 47 -6.34 13.43 -5.82
N THR A 48 -7.51 13.33 -6.44
CA THR A 48 -8.30 14.51 -6.83
C THR A 48 -8.76 15.31 -5.61
N ALA A 49 -9.31 14.63 -4.58
CA ALA A 49 -9.70 15.28 -3.33
C ALA A 49 -8.51 15.96 -2.65
N ARG A 50 -7.34 15.29 -2.63
CA ARG A 50 -6.08 15.84 -2.13
C ARG A 50 -5.68 17.12 -2.85
N SER A 51 -5.66 17.11 -4.18
CA SER A 51 -5.27 18.27 -4.99
C SER A 51 -6.19 19.47 -4.78
N LEU A 52 -7.51 19.24 -4.70
CA LEU A 52 -8.49 20.30 -4.42
C LEU A 52 -8.28 20.92 -3.03
N ARG A 53 -8.07 20.08 -2.01
CA ARG A 53 -7.80 20.56 -0.65
C ARG A 53 -6.52 21.39 -0.59
N ARG A 54 -5.47 20.96 -1.27
CA ARG A 54 -4.18 21.65 -1.29
C ARG A 54 -4.27 23.01 -2.00
N ALA A 55 -4.99 23.07 -3.11
CA ALA A 55 -5.26 24.33 -3.78
C ALA A 55 -5.96 25.34 -2.86
N GLN A 56 -6.78 24.87 -1.92
CA GLN A 56 -7.47 25.71 -0.93
C GLN A 56 -6.60 26.09 0.27
N THR A 57 -5.72 25.19 0.72
CA THR A 57 -4.99 25.34 2.00
C THR A 57 -3.52 25.74 1.84
N GLY A 58 -2.96 25.60 0.63
CA GLY A 58 -1.53 25.80 0.38
C GLY A 58 -0.61 24.76 1.02
N GLN A 59 -1.18 23.65 1.54
CA GLN A 59 -0.41 22.58 2.16
C GLN A 59 0.52 21.88 1.15
N ARG A 60 1.63 21.34 1.62
CA ARG A 60 2.65 20.62 0.81
C ARG A 60 2.33 19.13 0.61
N GLY A 61 3.18 18.41 -0.13
CA GLY A 61 3.09 16.98 -0.37
C GLY A 61 2.23 16.66 -1.59
N ASP A 62 2.50 17.32 -2.74
CA ASP A 62 1.84 17.03 -4.01
C ASP A 62 2.17 15.63 -4.47
N ILE A 63 1.21 15.02 -5.11
CA ILE A 63 1.32 13.67 -5.66
C ILE A 63 0.83 13.71 -7.09
N THR A 64 1.67 13.29 -8.02
CA THR A 64 1.21 13.03 -9.38
C THR A 64 0.44 11.71 -9.38
N CYS A 65 -0.80 11.72 -9.86
CA CYS A 65 -1.60 10.51 -9.97
C CYS A 65 -1.99 10.25 -11.43
N VAL A 66 -1.82 9.01 -11.88
CA VAL A 66 -2.20 8.59 -13.22
C VAL A 66 -2.99 7.28 -13.17
N MET A 67 -4.05 7.20 -13.98
CA MET A 67 -4.75 5.93 -14.22
C MET A 67 -4.08 5.19 -15.37
N LYS A 68 -3.85 3.89 -15.21
CA LYS A 68 -3.29 3.02 -16.25
C LYS A 68 -4.05 1.72 -16.33
N ARG A 69 -4.28 1.24 -17.57
CA ARG A 69 -4.95 -0.02 -17.88
C ARG A 69 -4.21 -0.78 -18.96
N GLY A 70 -4.40 -2.08 -18.99
CA GLY A 70 -3.83 -2.97 -20.01
C GLY A 70 -2.33 -3.18 -19.81
N LEU A 71 -1.52 -2.84 -20.81
CA LEU A 71 -0.08 -3.06 -20.79
C LEU A 71 0.63 -1.96 -19.98
N VAL A 72 0.63 -2.08 -18.65
CA VAL A 72 1.13 -1.04 -17.74
C VAL A 72 2.61 -1.15 -17.40
N GLY A 73 3.22 -2.34 -17.52
CA GLY A 73 4.59 -2.58 -17.01
C GLY A 73 5.64 -1.65 -17.62
N TYR A 74 5.64 -1.51 -18.93
CA TYR A 74 6.58 -0.61 -19.62
C TYR A 74 6.40 0.85 -19.22
N ASP A 75 5.16 1.30 -19.10
CA ASP A 75 4.87 2.69 -18.68
C ASP A 75 5.31 2.95 -17.26
N ILE A 76 5.05 2.00 -16.33
CA ILE A 76 5.48 2.11 -14.92
C ILE A 76 7.00 2.21 -14.84
N ALA A 77 7.73 1.32 -15.54
CA ALA A 77 9.19 1.32 -15.54
C ALA A 77 9.76 2.66 -16.06
N ARG A 78 9.23 3.18 -17.18
CA ARG A 78 9.64 4.48 -17.73
C ARG A 78 9.34 5.66 -16.82
N LEU A 79 8.19 5.65 -16.17
CA LEU A 79 7.80 6.72 -15.24
C LEU A 79 8.66 6.69 -13.97
N ALA A 80 9.09 5.50 -13.53
CA ALA A 80 9.94 5.34 -12.36
C ALA A 80 11.32 6.05 -12.49
N GLU A 81 11.78 6.31 -13.71
CA GLU A 81 13.01 7.08 -13.97
C GLU A 81 12.87 8.57 -13.59
N LYS A 82 11.64 9.08 -13.48
CA LYS A 82 11.34 10.50 -13.26
C LYS A 82 10.88 10.85 -11.85
N PHE A 83 10.63 9.84 -11.01
CA PHE A 83 10.10 10.02 -9.66
C PHE A 83 10.98 9.30 -8.64
N ASP A 84 11.12 9.86 -7.45
CA ASP A 84 11.83 9.20 -6.35
C ASP A 84 11.12 7.92 -5.92
N THR A 85 9.79 7.95 -5.95
CA THR A 85 8.93 6.85 -5.52
C THR A 85 7.74 6.68 -6.44
N VAL A 86 7.54 5.48 -6.94
CA VAL A 86 6.32 5.08 -7.66
C VAL A 86 5.55 4.10 -6.78
N ILE A 87 4.29 4.41 -6.50
CA ILE A 87 3.37 3.52 -5.77
C ILE A 87 2.27 3.11 -6.73
N VAL A 88 2.09 1.80 -6.90
CA VAL A 88 1.06 1.22 -7.77
C VAL A 88 -0.04 0.63 -6.92
N ASP A 89 -1.25 1.18 -7.04
CA ASP A 89 -2.47 0.62 -6.44
C ASP A 89 -3.12 -0.34 -7.43
N ALA A 90 -3.08 -1.64 -7.12
CA ALA A 90 -3.63 -2.67 -8.00
C ALA A 90 -5.10 -3.00 -7.66
N GLY A 91 -5.85 -3.42 -8.67
CA GLY A 91 -7.19 -3.96 -8.48
C GLY A 91 -7.20 -5.26 -7.67
N GLY A 92 -8.38 -5.64 -7.19
CA GLY A 92 -8.60 -6.81 -6.33
C GLY A 92 -8.90 -8.10 -7.11
N GLN A 93 -8.18 -8.38 -8.18
CA GLN A 93 -8.31 -9.61 -8.97
C GLN A 93 -6.99 -9.92 -9.66
N ASP A 94 -6.78 -11.19 -10.02
CA ASP A 94 -5.72 -11.53 -10.96
C ASP A 94 -6.00 -10.85 -12.30
N SER A 95 -5.16 -9.91 -12.66
CA SER A 95 -5.32 -9.08 -13.86
C SER A 95 -3.99 -8.93 -14.60
N VAL A 96 -4.08 -8.56 -15.87
CA VAL A 96 -2.90 -8.25 -16.66
C VAL A 96 -2.08 -7.13 -16.01
N GLU A 97 -2.75 -6.12 -15.46
CA GLU A 97 -2.13 -5.00 -14.77
C GLU A 97 -1.35 -5.44 -13.52
N LEU A 98 -1.96 -6.30 -12.67
CA LEU A 98 -1.31 -6.83 -11.47
C LEU A 98 -0.05 -7.63 -11.84
N ARG A 99 -0.15 -8.55 -12.79
CA ARG A 99 0.97 -9.38 -13.26
C ARG A 99 2.11 -8.54 -13.84
N GLN A 100 1.79 -7.53 -14.64
CA GLN A 100 2.78 -6.64 -15.24
C GLN A 100 3.43 -5.70 -14.21
N ALA A 101 2.66 -5.22 -13.24
CA ALA A 101 3.20 -4.43 -12.16
C ALA A 101 4.13 -5.26 -11.27
N MET A 102 3.79 -6.53 -10.99
CA MET A 102 4.68 -7.48 -10.28
C MET A 102 6.01 -7.69 -11.02
N ALA A 103 5.96 -7.76 -12.35
CA ALA A 103 7.15 -8.01 -13.15
C ALA A 103 8.15 -6.84 -13.16
N VAL A 104 7.75 -5.65 -12.70
CA VAL A 104 8.61 -4.45 -12.71
C VAL A 104 8.76 -3.82 -11.33
N CYS A 105 8.08 -4.35 -10.29
CA CYS A 105 8.18 -3.77 -8.96
C CYS A 105 9.47 -4.18 -8.23
N ASP A 106 10.02 -3.25 -7.47
CA ASP A 106 11.12 -3.52 -6.54
C ASP A 106 10.62 -4.12 -5.23
N TYR A 107 9.34 -3.85 -4.88
CA TYR A 107 8.72 -4.26 -3.63
C TYR A 107 7.22 -4.50 -3.83
N LEU A 108 6.75 -5.70 -3.48
CA LEU A 108 5.34 -6.04 -3.45
C LEU A 108 4.84 -6.07 -2.01
N LEU A 109 3.85 -5.22 -1.67
CA LEU A 109 3.18 -5.22 -0.39
C LEU A 109 1.76 -5.79 -0.52
N ILE A 110 1.47 -6.84 0.23
CA ILE A 110 0.23 -7.59 0.17
C ILE A 110 -0.55 -7.36 1.46
N PRO A 111 -1.60 -6.51 1.47
CA PRO A 111 -2.45 -6.36 2.64
C PRO A 111 -3.38 -7.56 2.81
N VAL A 112 -3.39 -8.09 4.04
CA VAL A 112 -4.21 -9.24 4.44
C VAL A 112 -4.97 -8.88 5.71
N ARG A 113 -6.27 -9.12 5.73
CA ARG A 113 -7.04 -9.05 6.97
C ARG A 113 -6.81 -10.30 7.80
N PRO A 114 -6.78 -10.21 9.14
CA PRO A 114 -6.63 -11.38 10.00
C PRO A 114 -7.94 -12.16 10.04
N SER A 115 -8.28 -12.82 8.92
CA SER A 115 -9.43 -13.71 8.80
C SER A 115 -9.05 -14.96 8.02
N GLN A 116 -9.67 -16.10 8.34
CA GLN A 116 -9.42 -17.35 7.64
C GLN A 116 -9.67 -17.24 6.13
N TRP A 117 -10.68 -16.48 5.72
CA TRP A 117 -11.00 -16.26 4.31
C TRP A 117 -9.91 -15.48 3.56
N ASP A 118 -9.24 -14.56 4.23
CA ASP A 118 -8.15 -13.79 3.66
C ASP A 118 -6.88 -14.64 3.57
N VAL A 119 -6.62 -15.48 4.57
CA VAL A 119 -5.50 -16.42 4.55
C VAL A 119 -5.65 -17.41 3.39
N TRP A 120 -6.83 -17.97 3.16
CA TRP A 120 -7.05 -18.86 2.03
C TRP A 120 -6.80 -18.20 0.67
N SER A 121 -7.05 -16.89 0.56
CA SER A 121 -6.74 -16.16 -0.67
C SER A 121 -5.23 -16.01 -0.93
N LEU A 122 -4.38 -16.21 0.09
CA LEU A 122 -2.92 -16.19 -0.08
C LEU A 122 -2.40 -17.37 -0.91
N ASN A 123 -3.12 -18.51 -0.97
CA ASN A 123 -2.74 -19.62 -1.85
C ASN A 123 -2.66 -19.17 -3.31
N ASN A 124 -3.70 -18.46 -3.78
CA ASN A 124 -3.73 -17.96 -5.14
C ASN A 124 -2.65 -16.90 -5.36
N MET A 125 -2.46 -16.02 -4.36
CA MET A 125 -1.44 -14.98 -4.44
C MET A 125 -0.02 -15.55 -4.45
N ALA A 126 0.25 -16.62 -3.69
CA ALA A 126 1.52 -17.33 -3.70
C ALA A 126 1.78 -17.99 -5.06
N ALA A 127 0.78 -18.67 -5.61
CA ALA A 127 0.87 -19.27 -6.95
C ALA A 127 1.13 -18.20 -8.03
N LEU A 128 0.48 -17.03 -7.92
CA LEU A 128 0.68 -15.92 -8.84
C LEU A 128 2.10 -15.35 -8.75
N VAL A 129 2.63 -15.15 -7.54
CA VAL A 129 4.00 -14.71 -7.32
C VAL A 129 5.01 -15.71 -7.89
N ASP A 130 4.83 -17.01 -7.64
CA ASP A 130 5.69 -18.06 -8.17
C ASP A 130 5.66 -18.11 -9.71
N GLU A 131 4.47 -17.95 -10.31
CA GLU A 131 4.32 -17.94 -11.77
C GLU A 131 5.06 -16.74 -12.40
N VAL A 132 4.89 -15.54 -11.86
CA VAL A 132 5.55 -14.34 -12.37
C VAL A 132 7.06 -14.42 -12.15
N ALA A 133 7.50 -14.81 -10.96
CA ALA A 133 8.91 -15.01 -10.62
C ALA A 133 9.60 -16.00 -11.57
N SER A 134 8.93 -17.14 -11.85
CA SER A 134 9.43 -18.15 -12.80
C SER A 134 9.59 -17.61 -14.22
N LYS A 135 8.66 -16.78 -14.68
CA LYS A 135 8.75 -16.15 -16.01
C LYS A 135 9.86 -15.12 -16.13
N MET A 136 10.15 -14.43 -15.03
CA MET A 136 11.22 -13.43 -14.99
C MET A 136 12.60 -14.02 -14.71
N GLY A 137 12.66 -15.22 -14.11
CA GLY A 137 13.90 -15.81 -13.63
C GLY A 137 14.45 -15.18 -12.36
N GLU A 138 13.65 -14.38 -11.66
CA GLU A 138 14.04 -13.63 -10.44
C GLU A 138 12.95 -13.75 -9.38
N LYS A 139 13.35 -13.78 -8.10
CA LYS A 139 12.42 -13.78 -6.97
C LYS A 139 11.77 -12.40 -6.82
N ILE A 140 10.45 -12.37 -6.62
CA ILE A 140 9.73 -11.14 -6.27
C ILE A 140 9.94 -10.86 -4.78
N ASN A 141 10.31 -9.63 -4.45
CA ASN A 141 10.45 -9.16 -3.07
C ASN A 141 9.06 -8.85 -2.49
N ALA A 142 8.39 -9.88 -1.98
CA ALA A 142 6.99 -9.84 -1.59
C ALA A 142 6.81 -9.91 -0.06
N HIS A 143 6.05 -8.98 0.48
CA HIS A 143 5.82 -8.82 1.92
C HIS A 143 4.33 -8.75 2.22
N VAL A 144 3.90 -9.46 3.25
CA VAL A 144 2.54 -9.38 3.78
C VAL A 144 2.49 -8.37 4.92
N VAL A 145 1.48 -7.50 4.91
CA VAL A 145 1.13 -6.64 6.03
C VAL A 145 -0.27 -6.99 6.54
N LEU A 146 -0.39 -7.22 7.84
CA LEU A 146 -1.69 -7.42 8.47
C LEU A 146 -2.42 -6.08 8.56
N ASN A 147 -3.60 -6.01 7.94
CA ASN A 147 -4.38 -4.78 7.80
C ASN A 147 -5.80 -4.96 8.33
N ALA A 148 -6.40 -3.86 8.77
CA ALA A 148 -7.71 -3.84 9.41
C ALA A 148 -7.82 -4.80 10.61
N CYS A 149 -6.73 -4.91 11.38
CA CYS A 149 -6.69 -5.71 12.60
C CYS A 149 -7.61 -5.13 13.67
N SER A 150 -8.02 -5.97 14.61
CA SER A 150 -8.78 -5.53 15.78
C SER A 150 -7.95 -4.55 16.62
N THR A 151 -8.58 -3.47 17.08
CA THR A 151 -7.97 -2.56 18.07
C THR A 151 -7.94 -3.15 19.49
N ASN A 152 -8.65 -4.24 19.71
CA ASN A 152 -8.66 -4.96 20.98
C ASN A 152 -7.48 -5.94 21.06
N ARG A 153 -6.52 -5.65 21.93
CA ARG A 153 -5.31 -6.46 22.12
C ARG A 153 -5.56 -7.88 22.63
N SER A 154 -6.75 -8.17 23.16
CA SER A 154 -7.11 -9.53 23.60
C SER A 154 -7.46 -10.44 22.42
N VAL A 155 -7.70 -9.90 21.23
CA VAL A 155 -7.97 -10.65 20.02
C VAL A 155 -6.65 -11.12 19.42
N LYS A 156 -6.46 -12.43 19.30
CA LYS A 156 -5.21 -13.07 18.85
C LYS A 156 -5.16 -13.42 17.37
N GLU A 157 -6.23 -13.14 16.62
CA GLU A 157 -6.34 -13.49 15.21
C GLU A 157 -5.15 -12.99 14.37
N ALA A 158 -4.66 -11.77 14.66
CA ALA A 158 -3.51 -11.22 13.92
C ALA A 158 -2.22 -12.01 14.19
N ASP A 159 -1.98 -12.42 15.44
CA ASP A 159 -0.79 -13.20 15.82
C ASP A 159 -0.87 -14.62 15.21
N GLU A 160 -2.06 -15.23 15.23
CA GLU A 160 -2.32 -16.56 14.66
C GLU A 160 -2.10 -16.54 13.14
N VAL A 161 -2.67 -15.56 12.44
CA VAL A 161 -2.49 -15.39 10.98
C VAL A 161 -1.04 -15.12 10.63
N ARG A 162 -0.34 -14.27 11.39
CA ARG A 162 1.09 -14.02 11.21
C ARG A 162 1.91 -15.31 11.29
N SER A 163 1.67 -16.09 12.36
CA SER A 163 2.37 -17.37 12.58
C SER A 163 2.12 -18.35 11.46
N LEU A 164 0.88 -18.43 10.97
CA LEU A 164 0.50 -19.29 9.85
C LEU A 164 1.23 -18.87 8.57
N ILE A 165 1.25 -17.57 8.24
CA ILE A 165 1.92 -17.08 7.02
C ILE A 165 3.42 -17.37 7.08
N VAL A 166 4.08 -17.12 8.21
CA VAL A 166 5.50 -17.41 8.41
C VAL A 166 5.80 -18.92 8.28
N THR A 167 4.84 -19.78 8.66
CA THR A 167 5.04 -21.24 8.58
C THR A 167 4.76 -21.79 7.18
N GLU A 168 3.67 -21.36 6.56
CA GLU A 168 3.18 -21.98 5.32
C GLU A 168 3.67 -21.29 4.03
N TYR A 169 3.99 -19.97 4.11
CA TYR A 169 4.32 -19.17 2.94
C TYR A 169 5.71 -18.51 2.99
N ALA A 170 6.61 -19.01 3.84
CA ALA A 170 7.97 -18.45 3.98
C ALA A 170 8.80 -18.45 2.68
N ALA A 171 8.46 -19.31 1.72
CA ALA A 171 9.13 -19.33 0.42
C ALA A 171 8.75 -18.16 -0.47
N GLN A 172 7.50 -17.67 -0.37
CA GLN A 172 6.94 -16.63 -1.20
C GLN A 172 6.94 -15.26 -0.53
N PHE A 173 6.65 -15.20 0.79
CA PHE A 173 6.37 -13.96 1.48
C PHE A 173 7.20 -13.79 2.75
N ASP A 174 7.71 -12.59 2.96
CA ASP A 174 8.07 -12.09 4.27
C ASP A 174 6.86 -11.41 4.92
N VAL A 175 6.81 -11.35 6.26
CA VAL A 175 5.70 -10.70 6.98
C VAL A 175 6.24 -9.50 7.73
N LEU A 176 5.66 -8.31 7.50
CA LEU A 176 6.03 -7.11 8.24
C LEU A 176 5.75 -7.30 9.75
N ARG A 177 6.59 -6.75 10.58
CA ARG A 177 6.42 -6.79 12.05
C ARG A 177 5.25 -5.93 12.51
N CYS A 178 5.07 -4.79 11.84
CA CYS A 178 3.97 -3.87 12.09
C CYS A 178 2.65 -4.39 11.50
N GLN A 179 1.56 -3.76 11.91
CA GLN A 179 0.20 -4.01 11.41
C GLN A 179 -0.63 -2.74 11.48
N VAL A 180 -1.68 -2.65 10.68
CA VAL A 180 -2.67 -1.56 10.73
C VAL A 180 -3.96 -2.05 11.35
N CYS A 181 -4.46 -1.35 12.34
CA CYS A 181 -5.76 -1.64 12.94
C CYS A 181 -6.89 -0.91 12.20
N ASP A 182 -8.12 -1.47 12.29
CA ASP A 182 -9.32 -0.81 11.77
C ASP A 182 -9.70 0.41 12.64
N ARG A 183 -9.24 1.59 12.22
CA ARG A 183 -9.44 2.84 12.95
C ARG A 183 -10.27 3.83 12.14
N ILE A 184 -11.14 4.54 12.84
CA ILE A 184 -11.96 5.60 12.22
C ILE A 184 -11.07 6.70 11.62
N ALA A 185 -9.94 7.04 12.24
CA ALA A 185 -9.01 8.05 11.75
C ALA A 185 -8.49 7.73 10.35
N VAL A 186 -8.16 6.46 10.05
CA VAL A 186 -7.71 6.02 8.73
C VAL A 186 -8.78 6.27 7.67
N ARG A 187 -10.04 5.91 7.97
CA ARG A 187 -11.16 6.14 7.04
C ARG A 187 -11.47 7.63 6.83
N ARG A 188 -11.36 8.44 7.89
CA ARG A 188 -11.56 9.90 7.80
C ARG A 188 -10.47 10.56 6.96
N ALA A 189 -9.21 10.21 7.19
CA ALA A 189 -8.10 10.72 6.40
C ALA A 189 -8.30 10.43 4.90
N ALA A 190 -8.63 9.18 4.56
CA ALA A 190 -8.85 8.78 3.17
C ALA A 190 -9.98 9.57 2.50
N ARG A 191 -11.10 9.84 3.21
CA ARG A 191 -12.23 10.62 2.69
C ARG A 191 -11.82 12.04 2.27
N ASP A 192 -10.90 12.65 3.01
CA ASP A 192 -10.53 14.06 2.84
C ASP A 192 -9.25 14.23 1.98
N GLY A 193 -8.78 13.17 1.31
CA GLY A 193 -7.54 13.20 0.51
C GLY A 193 -6.27 13.32 1.35
N LEU A 194 -6.33 12.93 2.62
CA LEU A 194 -5.24 13.02 3.59
C LEU A 194 -4.66 11.66 3.96
N CYS A 195 -3.50 11.64 4.59
CA CYS A 195 -3.05 10.54 5.43
C CYS A 195 -3.29 10.85 6.91
N VAL A 196 -3.13 9.85 7.78
CA VAL A 196 -3.40 10.01 9.22
C VAL A 196 -2.53 11.07 9.88
N SER A 197 -1.33 11.30 9.39
CA SER A 197 -0.39 12.30 9.92
C SER A 197 -0.78 13.74 9.57
N GLU A 198 -1.76 13.95 8.69
CA GLU A 198 -2.27 15.26 8.29
C GLU A 198 -3.58 15.63 8.98
N LEU A 199 -4.14 14.74 9.80
CA LEU A 199 -5.36 15.01 10.52
C LEU A 199 -5.14 16.10 11.57
N ASP A 200 -6.14 16.96 11.76
CA ASP A 200 -6.13 17.95 12.81
C ASP A 200 -6.20 17.29 14.22
N LYS A 201 -5.87 18.07 15.26
CA LYS A 201 -5.82 17.55 16.64
C LYS A 201 -7.14 16.93 17.13
N SER A 202 -8.27 17.35 16.58
CA SER A 202 -9.59 16.84 16.98
C SER A 202 -9.92 15.48 16.33
N SER A 203 -9.30 15.19 15.21
CA SER A 203 -9.51 13.98 14.41
C SER A 203 -8.30 13.02 14.44
N ALA A 204 -7.18 13.46 15.01
CA ALA A 204 -5.94 12.68 15.11
C ALA A 204 -6.10 11.44 16.02
N ASP A 205 -5.43 10.37 15.63
CA ASP A 205 -5.27 9.15 16.41
C ASP A 205 -3.78 8.80 16.42
N SER A 206 -3.11 9.03 17.54
CA SER A 206 -1.67 8.79 17.67
C SER A 206 -1.29 7.33 17.37
N LYS A 207 -2.16 6.37 17.74
CA LYS A 207 -1.89 4.95 17.45
C LYS A 207 -1.98 4.66 15.95
N ALA A 208 -2.91 5.31 15.23
CA ALA A 208 -2.97 5.21 13.78
C ALA A 208 -1.71 5.80 13.14
N GLN A 209 -1.24 6.93 13.65
CA GLN A 209 0.00 7.56 13.17
C GLN A 209 1.21 6.65 13.42
N ASP A 210 1.36 6.14 14.65
CA ASP A 210 2.45 5.21 15.01
C ASP A 210 2.46 3.96 14.13
N GLU A 211 1.27 3.38 13.84
CA GLU A 211 1.14 2.20 12.97
C GLU A 211 1.62 2.49 11.55
N PHE A 212 1.23 3.63 10.96
CA PHE A 212 1.67 4.01 9.62
C PHE A 212 3.13 4.44 9.57
N GLU A 213 3.68 5.07 10.61
CA GLU A 213 5.10 5.40 10.70
C GLU A 213 5.97 4.12 10.78
N GLN A 214 5.50 3.08 11.48
CA GLN A 214 6.17 1.79 11.52
C GLN A 214 6.15 1.10 10.16
N ILE A 215 4.99 1.10 9.45
CA ILE A 215 4.93 0.56 8.08
C ILE A 215 5.87 1.34 7.16
N TYR A 216 5.85 2.66 7.23
CA TYR A 216 6.74 3.51 6.43
C TYR A 216 8.21 3.11 6.64
N LYS A 217 8.61 2.95 7.90
CA LYS A 217 9.97 2.53 8.25
C LYS A 217 10.32 1.15 7.68
N GLU A 218 9.44 0.16 7.80
CA GLU A 218 9.71 -1.19 7.32
C GLU A 218 9.69 -1.28 5.77
N VAL A 219 8.82 -0.52 5.10
CA VAL A 219 8.68 -0.55 3.64
C VAL A 219 9.77 0.24 2.92
N PHE A 220 10.16 1.40 3.48
CA PHE A 220 11.12 2.29 2.83
C PHE A 220 12.53 2.23 3.44
N ASP A 221 12.71 1.49 4.53
CA ASP A 221 13.95 1.46 5.34
C ASP A 221 14.41 2.86 5.79
N GLU A 222 13.45 3.75 6.01
CA GLU A 222 13.67 5.14 6.41
C GLU A 222 12.77 5.51 7.59
N HIS A 223 13.27 6.31 8.53
CA HIS A 223 12.39 6.93 9.54
C HIS A 223 11.58 8.05 8.90
N TRP A 224 10.27 8.01 9.08
CA TRP A 224 9.41 9.08 8.59
C TRP A 224 9.62 10.39 9.37
N SER A 225 9.75 11.48 8.61
CA SER A 225 9.67 12.84 9.15
C SER A 225 9.07 13.76 8.09
N ALA A 226 8.11 14.57 8.47
CA ALA A 226 7.61 15.62 7.58
C ALA A 226 8.70 16.70 7.42
N THR A 227 9.05 17.05 6.19
CA THR A 227 9.96 18.16 5.94
C THR A 227 9.26 19.49 6.22
N HIS A 228 9.69 20.15 7.26
CA HIS A 228 9.29 21.52 7.59
C HIS A 228 10.12 22.52 6.77
N ARG A 229 9.84 22.69 5.48
CA ARG A 229 10.42 23.79 4.70
C ARG A 229 9.35 24.64 4.07
#